data_b8eead1d40060a46859a644bb7ddef37
#
_entry.id   b8eead1d40060a46859a644bb7ddef37
#
_cell.length_a   1.000
_cell.length_b   1.000
_cell.length_c   1.000
_cell.angle_alpha   90.00
_cell.angle_beta   90.00
_cell.angle_gamma   90.00
#
_symmetry.space_group_name_H-M   'P 1'
#
loop_
_entity.id
_entity.type
_entity.pdbx_description
1 polymer ?
#
loop_
_entity_poly.entity_id
_entity_poly.type
_entity_poly.pdbx_seq_one_letter_code
_entity_poly.pdbx_strand_id
1 'polypeptide(L)'
;MFLAETRENKSNALSATGYGLDFIQLDELNQITNKTGNGAEKFPSIGGYSGHTRVAGFVGRVNYNYDDKYYLEASLRHDGSYLFGGMNKRWVTLPGVSAGWRLNNESWFNAPWVNNLKLRAGIGKTATSGVSAFQWRNTMGISKNAVVIGGSSQTMMYASVLGNPNLSWAQCLNYNVGVDATMWNGLLGVEFDVFYKYEYDKLATVTGAYAPSRGGYYFSSANVNKTDYKGFDVTLTHYNHINKFNYGAKL
;
A
#
# COMPACT_ATOMS: atom_id res chain seq x y z
N MET A 1 23.38 -9.59 -2.20
CA MET A 1 22.57 -9.19 -3.38
C MET A 1 22.36 -7.70 -3.32
N PHE A 2 22.52 -7.00 -4.44
CA PHE A 2 22.14 -5.59 -4.59
C PHE A 2 21.27 -5.44 -5.83
N LEU A 3 20.20 -4.63 -5.74
CA LEU A 3 19.26 -4.37 -6.83
C LEU A 3 18.89 -2.89 -6.82
N ALA A 4 18.82 -2.29 -8.02
CA ALA A 4 18.21 -0.99 -8.25
C ALA A 4 17.01 -1.16 -9.18
N GLU A 5 15.90 -0.55 -8.85
CA GLU A 5 14.66 -0.60 -9.63
C GLU A 5 14.15 0.82 -9.88
N THR A 6 13.73 1.07 -11.12
CA THR A 6 12.95 2.25 -11.45
C THR A 6 11.69 1.83 -12.20
N ARG A 7 10.57 2.43 -11.85
CA ARG A 7 9.31 2.18 -12.55
C ARG A 7 8.68 3.50 -12.96
N GLU A 8 8.31 3.58 -14.21
CA GLU A 8 7.51 4.67 -14.77
C GLU A 8 6.21 4.10 -15.31
N ASN A 9 5.10 4.74 -14.95
CA ASN A 9 3.79 4.42 -15.47
C ASN A 9 3.14 5.66 -16.04
N LYS A 10 2.67 5.59 -17.29
CA LYS A 10 1.92 6.65 -17.97
C LYS A 10 0.53 6.14 -18.28
N SER A 11 -0.46 6.93 -17.97
CA SER A 11 -1.86 6.66 -18.27
C SER A 11 -2.50 7.86 -18.90
N ASN A 12 -3.27 7.63 -19.95
CA ASN A 12 -4.09 8.63 -20.58
C ASN A 12 -5.52 8.12 -20.64
N ALA A 13 -6.46 8.96 -20.32
CA ALA A 13 -7.87 8.67 -20.48
C ALA A 13 -8.55 9.80 -21.24
N LEU A 14 -9.44 9.43 -22.14
CA LEU A 14 -10.38 10.31 -22.84
C LEU A 14 -11.77 9.79 -22.53
N SER A 15 -12.67 10.69 -22.18
CA SER A 15 -14.08 10.40 -21.98
C SER A 15 -14.92 11.38 -22.76
N ALA A 16 -15.97 10.88 -23.38
CA ALA A 16 -17.00 11.68 -24.01
C ALA A 16 -18.37 11.18 -23.52
N THR A 17 -19.23 12.08 -23.13
CA THR A 17 -20.59 11.76 -22.68
C THR A 17 -21.57 12.61 -23.49
N GLY A 18 -22.49 11.94 -24.09
CA GLY A 18 -23.62 12.60 -24.77
C GLY A 18 -24.97 12.12 -24.23
N TYR A 19 -26.01 12.74 -24.61
CA TYR A 19 -27.39 12.52 -24.11
C TYR A 19 -28.37 12.36 -25.25
N GLY A 20 -29.42 11.56 -25.03
CA GLY A 20 -30.51 11.38 -26.00
C GLY A 20 -30.10 10.48 -27.16
N LEU A 21 -30.29 9.20 -26.96
CA LEU A 21 -30.16 8.18 -27.99
C LEU A 21 -31.59 7.84 -28.45
N ASP A 22 -31.95 8.21 -29.68
CA ASP A 22 -33.31 8.02 -30.20
C ASP A 22 -33.57 6.57 -30.59
N PHE A 23 -32.52 5.82 -30.92
CA PHE A 23 -32.58 4.41 -31.28
C PHE A 23 -31.56 3.59 -30.51
N ILE A 24 -32.05 2.64 -29.75
CA ILE A 24 -31.19 1.71 -28.92
C ILE A 24 -30.21 0.88 -29.76
N GLN A 25 -30.49 0.67 -31.05
CA GLN A 25 -29.60 -0.09 -31.94
C GLN A 25 -28.43 0.74 -32.49
N LEU A 26 -28.42 2.06 -32.27
CA LEU A 26 -27.42 2.98 -32.77
C LEU A 26 -26.67 3.56 -31.56
N ASP A 27 -25.71 2.81 -31.00
CA ASP A 27 -24.93 3.17 -29.80
C ASP A 27 -23.66 4.00 -30.11
N GLU A 28 -23.64 4.67 -31.28
CA GLU A 28 -22.55 5.49 -31.71
C GLU A 28 -22.66 6.93 -31.20
N LEU A 29 -21.56 7.50 -30.72
CA LEU A 29 -21.52 8.88 -30.18
C LEU A 29 -21.95 9.96 -31.18
N ASN A 30 -21.85 9.72 -32.48
CA ASN A 30 -22.30 10.64 -33.52
C ASN A 30 -23.83 10.64 -33.74
N GLN A 31 -24.55 9.69 -33.15
CA GLN A 31 -26.02 9.57 -33.26
C GLN A 31 -26.76 10.22 -32.07
N ILE A 32 -26.05 10.91 -31.22
CA ILE A 32 -26.61 11.53 -30.02
C ILE A 32 -27.33 12.84 -30.37
N THR A 33 -28.53 12.99 -29.90
CA THR A 33 -29.33 14.18 -30.14
C THR A 33 -29.10 15.33 -29.16
N ASN A 34 -28.34 15.05 -28.06
CA ASN A 34 -28.09 15.98 -26.95
C ASN A 34 -29.37 16.49 -26.26
N LYS A 35 -30.43 15.70 -26.30
CA LYS A 35 -31.68 15.97 -25.61
C LYS A 35 -31.93 15.02 -24.47
N THR A 36 -32.57 15.51 -23.43
CA THR A 36 -33.10 14.65 -22.34
C THR A 36 -34.50 14.14 -22.73
N GLY A 37 -34.99 13.13 -22.00
CA GLY A 37 -36.35 12.61 -22.22
C GLY A 37 -37.48 13.64 -22.14
N ASN A 38 -37.21 14.80 -21.57
CA ASN A 38 -38.15 15.94 -21.51
C ASN A 38 -37.94 16.93 -22.67
N GLY A 39 -37.10 16.63 -23.65
CA GLY A 39 -36.78 17.52 -24.79
C GLY A 39 -35.82 18.66 -24.45
N ALA A 40 -35.36 18.79 -23.20
CA ALA A 40 -34.40 19.82 -22.82
C ALA A 40 -33.02 19.55 -23.40
N GLU A 41 -32.37 20.59 -23.94
CA GLU A 41 -31.00 20.47 -24.42
C GLU A 41 -30.04 20.20 -23.28
N LYS A 42 -29.13 19.24 -23.49
CA LYS A 42 -28.05 18.92 -22.56
C LYS A 42 -26.76 18.79 -23.34
N PHE A 43 -25.83 19.68 -23.04
CA PHE A 43 -24.55 19.72 -23.77
C PHE A 43 -23.72 18.48 -23.50
N PRO A 44 -23.08 17.90 -24.55
CA PRO A 44 -22.12 16.83 -24.37
C PRO A 44 -20.92 17.30 -23.56
N SER A 45 -20.35 16.42 -22.78
CA SER A 45 -19.13 16.71 -22.06
C SER A 45 -17.96 15.85 -22.60
N ILE A 46 -16.84 16.52 -22.81
CA ILE A 46 -15.58 15.88 -23.17
C ILE A 46 -14.63 16.07 -22.00
N GLY A 47 -14.05 15.00 -21.52
CA GLY A 47 -13.09 15.00 -20.45
C GLY A 47 -11.89 14.11 -20.79
N GLY A 48 -10.83 14.31 -20.05
CA GLY A 48 -9.65 13.46 -20.17
C GLY A 48 -8.61 13.85 -19.14
N TYR A 49 -7.73 12.91 -18.87
CA TYR A 49 -6.58 13.17 -18.01
C TYR A 49 -5.36 12.43 -18.51
N SER A 50 -4.20 12.96 -18.15
CA SER A 50 -2.90 12.31 -18.32
C SER A 50 -2.28 12.12 -16.96
N GLY A 51 -2.00 10.88 -16.61
CA GLY A 51 -1.32 10.49 -15.38
C GLY A 51 0.11 10.03 -15.66
N HIS A 52 1.02 10.42 -14.80
CA HIS A 52 2.43 10.02 -14.89
C HIS A 52 2.96 9.74 -13.49
N THR A 53 3.39 8.49 -13.24
CA THR A 53 3.93 8.08 -11.95
C THR A 53 5.37 7.58 -12.10
N ARG A 54 6.21 7.92 -11.13
CA ARG A 54 7.60 7.45 -11.07
C ARG A 54 7.94 7.01 -9.66
N VAL A 55 8.55 5.84 -9.55
CA VAL A 55 9.12 5.31 -8.32
C VAL A 55 10.53 4.81 -8.59
N ALA A 56 11.40 4.91 -7.60
CA ALA A 56 12.75 4.37 -7.67
C ALA A 56 13.06 3.69 -6.34
N GLY A 57 13.80 2.60 -6.37
CA GLY A 57 14.16 1.86 -5.18
C GLY A 57 15.53 1.21 -5.30
N PHE A 58 16.22 1.13 -4.17
CA PHE A 58 17.48 0.44 -4.01
C PHE A 58 17.31 -0.61 -2.93
N VAL A 59 17.77 -1.85 -3.18
CA VAL A 59 17.67 -2.96 -2.25
C VAL A 59 19.03 -3.58 -2.06
N GLY A 60 19.44 -3.73 -0.81
CA GLY A 60 20.57 -4.54 -0.40
C GLY A 60 20.10 -5.66 0.52
N ARG A 61 20.60 -6.88 0.34
CA ARG A 61 20.28 -8.05 1.17
C ARG A 61 21.51 -8.91 1.37
N VAL A 62 21.73 -9.31 2.61
CA VAL A 62 22.79 -10.23 3.04
C VAL A 62 22.13 -11.38 3.80
N ASN A 63 22.47 -12.61 3.41
CA ASN A 63 22.08 -13.83 4.11
C ASN A 63 23.35 -14.53 4.58
N TYR A 64 23.33 -14.96 5.82
CA TYR A 64 24.40 -15.71 6.44
C TYR A 64 23.85 -16.98 7.07
N ASN A 65 24.48 -18.10 6.77
CA ASN A 65 24.20 -19.40 7.36
C ASN A 65 25.50 -19.94 7.93
N TYR A 66 25.48 -20.32 9.19
CA TYR A 66 26.60 -20.95 9.84
C TYR A 66 26.21 -22.34 10.33
N ASP A 67 26.86 -23.36 9.77
CA ASP A 67 26.78 -24.80 10.15
C ASP A 67 25.30 -25.32 10.17
N ASP A 68 24.46 -24.76 9.32
CA ASP A 68 23.01 -25.05 9.32
C ASP A 68 22.32 -24.91 10.70
N LYS A 69 22.95 -24.18 11.61
CA LYS A 69 22.45 -23.90 12.97
C LYS A 69 21.94 -22.49 13.10
N TYR A 70 22.75 -21.52 12.67
CA TYR A 70 22.44 -20.09 12.82
C TYR A 70 22.22 -19.44 11.48
N TYR A 71 21.06 -18.83 11.32
CA TYR A 71 20.66 -18.13 10.12
C TYR A 71 20.49 -16.66 10.46
N LEU A 72 21.07 -15.78 9.69
CA LEU A 72 20.91 -14.34 9.81
C LEU A 72 20.61 -13.77 8.43
N GLU A 73 19.58 -12.95 8.36
CA GLU A 73 19.28 -12.16 7.19
C GLU A 73 19.20 -10.70 7.58
N ALA A 74 19.84 -9.83 6.81
CA ALA A 74 19.72 -8.39 6.91
C ALA A 74 19.36 -7.81 5.54
N SER A 75 18.38 -6.96 5.51
CA SER A 75 17.94 -6.26 4.30
C SER A 75 17.78 -4.76 4.56
N LEU A 76 18.09 -3.98 3.55
CA LEU A 76 17.88 -2.55 3.55
C LEU A 76 17.27 -2.17 2.21
N ARG A 77 16.10 -1.51 2.25
CA ARG A 77 15.46 -0.96 1.07
C ARG A 77 15.31 0.56 1.22
N HIS A 78 15.61 1.29 0.17
CA HIS A 78 15.48 2.74 0.12
C HIS A 78 14.62 3.12 -1.08
N ASP A 79 13.39 3.53 -0.83
CA ASP A 79 12.37 3.78 -1.85
C ASP A 79 12.02 5.25 -1.94
N GLY A 80 11.87 5.72 -3.17
CA GLY A 80 11.45 7.08 -3.49
C GLY A 80 10.21 7.11 -4.37
N SER A 81 9.28 8.02 -4.07
CA SER A 81 8.07 8.25 -4.85
C SER A 81 7.86 9.73 -5.14
N TYR A 82 7.46 10.04 -6.38
CA TYR A 82 7.10 11.40 -6.79
C TYR A 82 5.81 11.92 -6.11
N LEU A 83 5.03 11.02 -5.51
CA LEU A 83 3.76 11.36 -4.83
C LEU A 83 3.96 12.32 -3.65
N PHE A 84 5.18 12.37 -3.09
CA PHE A 84 5.51 13.23 -1.96
C PHE A 84 6.32 14.45 -2.39
N GLY A 85 6.02 15.59 -1.78
CA GLY A 85 6.75 16.83 -1.97
C GLY A 85 8.03 16.86 -1.14
N GLY A 86 9.02 17.66 -1.56
CA GLY A 86 10.26 17.83 -0.83
C GLY A 86 11.17 16.60 -0.83
N MET A 87 12.48 16.81 -0.84
CA MET A 87 13.44 15.70 -0.92
C MET A 87 13.38 14.79 0.31
N ASN A 88 13.23 15.36 1.50
CA ASN A 88 13.22 14.60 2.77
C ASN A 88 11.96 13.76 3.02
N LYS A 89 10.86 14.03 2.30
CA LYS A 89 9.59 13.29 2.42
C LYS A 89 9.40 12.27 1.31
N ARG A 90 10.12 12.43 0.22
CA ARG A 90 10.02 11.60 -0.97
C ARG A 90 10.62 10.21 -0.77
N TRP A 91 11.67 10.11 0.03
CA TRP A 91 12.42 8.88 0.26
C TRP A 91 12.09 8.28 1.63
N VAL A 92 12.07 6.95 1.70
CA VAL A 92 11.90 6.18 2.92
C VAL A 92 12.92 5.06 2.97
N THR A 93 13.47 4.81 4.17
CA THR A 93 14.41 3.72 4.42
C THR A 93 13.73 2.63 5.22
N LEU A 94 13.81 1.40 4.74
CA LEU A 94 13.09 0.23 5.23
C LEU A 94 14.10 -0.87 5.60
N PRO A 95 14.65 -0.84 6.81
CA PRO A 95 15.50 -1.90 7.32
C PRO A 95 14.68 -3.12 7.72
N GLY A 96 15.30 -4.30 7.56
CA GLY A 96 14.78 -5.56 8.05
C GLY A 96 15.91 -6.47 8.50
N VAL A 97 15.71 -7.13 9.63
CA VAL A 97 16.64 -8.14 10.16
C VAL A 97 15.83 -9.32 10.65
N SER A 98 16.27 -10.52 10.32
CA SER A 98 15.72 -11.75 10.89
C SER A 98 16.83 -12.72 11.27
N ALA A 99 16.58 -13.49 12.33
CA ALA A 99 17.47 -14.53 12.82
C ALA A 99 16.69 -15.83 12.97
N GLY A 100 17.38 -16.95 12.72
CA GLY A 100 16.87 -18.28 12.93
C GLY A 100 17.92 -19.14 13.62
N TRP A 101 17.47 -19.96 14.57
CA TRP A 101 18.33 -20.92 15.26
C TRP A 101 17.71 -22.31 15.19
N ARG A 102 18.42 -23.22 14.54
CA ARG A 102 18.01 -24.62 14.43
C ARG A 102 18.60 -25.41 15.59
N LEU A 103 17.78 -25.64 16.61
CA LEU A 103 18.18 -26.30 17.86
C LEU A 103 18.52 -27.75 17.66
N ASN A 104 17.85 -28.47 16.77
CA ASN A 104 18.07 -29.88 16.55
C ASN A 104 19.46 -30.21 15.94
N ASN A 105 20.18 -29.22 15.41
CA ASN A 105 21.53 -29.39 14.89
C ASN A 105 22.61 -29.11 15.95
N GLU A 106 22.23 -28.75 17.17
CA GLU A 106 23.20 -28.53 18.27
C GLU A 106 23.69 -29.86 18.86
N SER A 107 24.96 -29.92 19.23
CA SER A 107 25.60 -31.12 19.75
C SER A 107 25.03 -31.62 21.09
N TRP A 108 24.44 -30.73 21.86
CA TRP A 108 23.81 -31.03 23.14
C TRP A 108 22.32 -31.45 22.99
N PHE A 109 21.71 -31.27 21.79
CA PHE A 109 20.32 -31.61 21.58
C PHE A 109 20.17 -33.12 21.32
N ASN A 110 19.58 -33.82 22.25
CA ASN A 110 19.38 -35.29 22.14
C ASN A 110 17.90 -35.65 22.28
N ALA A 111 17.12 -35.43 21.22
CA ALA A 111 15.72 -35.80 21.17
C ALA A 111 15.42 -36.42 19.79
N PRO A 112 15.60 -37.76 19.61
CA PRO A 112 15.51 -38.41 18.30
C PRO A 112 14.13 -38.38 17.68
N TRP A 113 13.09 -38.07 18.44
CA TRP A 113 11.74 -37.90 17.97
C TRP A 113 11.47 -36.52 17.36
N VAL A 114 12.37 -35.54 17.51
CA VAL A 114 12.31 -34.21 16.92
C VAL A 114 13.17 -34.19 15.66
N ASN A 115 12.55 -34.03 14.50
CA ASN A 115 13.23 -33.98 13.22
C ASN A 115 13.73 -32.58 12.88
N ASN A 116 12.96 -31.55 13.25
CA ASN A 116 13.33 -30.17 13.09
C ASN A 116 12.78 -29.36 14.26
N LEU A 117 13.61 -28.51 14.81
CA LEU A 117 13.20 -27.52 15.81
C LEU A 117 13.96 -26.22 15.53
N LYS A 118 13.24 -25.21 15.08
CA LYS A 118 13.81 -23.93 14.70
C LYS A 118 13.10 -22.78 15.41
N LEU A 119 13.86 -21.93 16.07
CA LEU A 119 13.39 -20.65 16.56
C LEU A 119 13.61 -19.57 15.50
N ARG A 120 12.67 -18.67 15.38
CA ARG A 120 12.75 -17.53 14.46
C ARG A 120 12.44 -16.24 15.19
N ALA A 121 13.15 -15.17 14.85
CA ALA A 121 12.83 -13.83 15.30
C ALA A 121 13.13 -12.85 14.17
N GLY A 122 12.28 -11.83 14.03
CA GLY A 122 12.45 -10.83 13.00
C GLY A 122 11.86 -9.48 13.39
N ILE A 123 12.51 -8.45 12.88
CA ILE A 123 12.03 -7.08 12.92
C ILE A 123 12.18 -6.47 11.54
N GLY A 124 11.15 -5.82 11.04
CA GLY A 124 11.20 -5.17 9.74
C GLY A 124 10.31 -3.95 9.67
N LYS A 125 10.75 -2.99 8.87
CA LYS A 125 10.00 -1.79 8.58
C LYS A 125 9.46 -1.87 7.15
N THR A 126 8.17 -1.57 6.99
CA THR A 126 7.50 -1.45 5.69
C THR A 126 6.84 -0.08 5.56
N ALA A 127 6.56 0.36 4.34
CA ALA A 127 5.88 1.62 4.09
C ALA A 127 4.92 1.52 2.90
N THR A 128 3.90 2.37 2.93
CA THR A 128 2.96 2.54 1.81
C THR A 128 2.76 4.01 1.48
N SER A 129 2.60 4.30 0.20
CA SER A 129 2.45 5.68 -0.28
C SER A 129 1.00 6.18 -0.28
N GLY A 130 -0.01 5.36 -0.20
CA GLY A 130 -1.45 5.61 -0.04
C GLY A 130 -2.05 6.99 -0.38
N VAL A 131 -1.35 7.85 -1.11
CA VAL A 131 -1.75 9.22 -1.47
C VAL A 131 -1.94 9.35 -2.98
N SER A 132 -2.85 10.23 -3.37
CA SER A 132 -2.97 10.66 -4.77
C SER A 132 -1.86 11.65 -5.15
N ALA A 133 -1.61 11.76 -6.45
CA ALA A 133 -0.61 12.70 -6.96
C ALA A 133 -0.93 14.15 -6.56
N PHE A 134 0.12 14.90 -6.27
CA PHE A 134 0.07 16.34 -6.01
C PHE A 134 -0.71 16.80 -4.77
N GLN A 135 -1.14 15.93 -3.88
CA GLN A 135 -1.80 16.33 -2.63
C GLN A 135 -0.91 17.18 -1.70
N TRP A 136 0.39 17.21 -1.95
CA TRP A 136 1.32 18.10 -1.25
C TRP A 136 1.36 19.53 -1.79
N ARG A 137 0.68 19.81 -2.93
CA ARG A 137 0.61 21.14 -3.57
C ARG A 137 -0.80 21.71 -3.48
N ASN A 138 -0.88 23.03 -3.42
CA ASN A 138 -2.15 23.71 -3.59
C ASN A 138 -2.71 23.46 -5.00
N THR A 139 -3.96 23.12 -5.09
CA THR A 139 -4.68 22.99 -6.37
C THR A 139 -5.63 24.15 -6.56
N MET A 140 -5.70 24.60 -7.80
CA MET A 140 -6.60 25.68 -8.21
C MET A 140 -7.78 25.09 -8.99
N GLY A 141 -8.98 25.52 -8.63
CA GLY A 141 -10.19 25.24 -9.38
C GLY A 141 -10.53 26.40 -10.29
N ILE A 142 -11.24 26.09 -11.38
CA ILE A 142 -11.79 27.07 -12.28
C ILE A 142 -13.33 26.94 -12.26
N SER A 143 -14.03 28.00 -11.96
CA SER A 143 -15.48 28.06 -12.03
C SER A 143 -15.91 29.03 -13.13
N LYS A 144 -16.61 28.51 -14.12
CA LYS A 144 -17.19 29.31 -15.18
C LYS A 144 -18.45 30.02 -14.64
N ASN A 145 -18.65 31.24 -15.04
CA ASN A 145 -19.83 32.04 -14.65
C ASN A 145 -19.98 32.19 -13.11
N ALA A 146 -18.87 32.26 -12.38
CA ALA A 146 -18.88 32.28 -10.92
C ALA A 146 -19.12 33.68 -10.34
N VAL A 147 -18.81 34.72 -11.07
CA VAL A 147 -18.88 36.13 -10.63
C VAL A 147 -19.47 36.96 -11.74
N VAL A 148 -20.33 37.94 -11.40
CA VAL A 148 -20.82 38.92 -12.34
C VAL A 148 -20.10 40.25 -12.11
N ILE A 149 -19.40 40.73 -13.12
CA ILE A 149 -18.67 41.99 -13.10
C ILE A 149 -19.15 42.84 -14.28
N GLY A 150 -19.65 44.05 -14.02
CA GLY A 150 -20.13 44.94 -15.07
C GLY A 150 -21.32 44.37 -15.88
N GLY A 151 -22.17 43.54 -15.25
CA GLY A 151 -23.30 42.88 -15.90
C GLY A 151 -22.96 41.64 -16.71
N SER A 152 -21.68 41.24 -16.78
CA SER A 152 -21.22 40.06 -17.52
C SER A 152 -20.68 38.97 -16.59
N SER A 153 -21.06 37.71 -16.85
CA SER A 153 -20.54 36.55 -16.12
C SER A 153 -19.07 36.33 -16.46
N GLN A 154 -18.24 36.19 -15.43
CA GLN A 154 -16.80 36.00 -15.54
C GLN A 154 -16.37 34.63 -14.97
N THR A 155 -15.32 34.08 -15.54
CA THR A 155 -14.67 32.88 -15.03
C THR A 155 -13.75 33.24 -13.85
N MET A 156 -13.88 32.50 -12.75
CA MET A 156 -13.07 32.71 -11.56
C MET A 156 -12.11 31.54 -11.34
N MET A 157 -10.90 31.83 -10.97
CA MET A 157 -9.92 30.86 -10.44
C MET A 157 -9.88 30.99 -8.90
N TYR A 158 -9.95 29.86 -8.22
CA TYR A 158 -9.95 29.83 -6.77
C TYR A 158 -9.07 28.69 -6.24
N ALA A 159 -8.55 28.81 -5.04
CA ALA A 159 -7.87 27.71 -4.38
C ALA A 159 -8.90 26.63 -4.02
N SER A 160 -8.79 25.44 -4.61
CA SER A 160 -9.75 24.36 -4.36
C SER A 160 -9.37 23.51 -3.16
N VAL A 161 -8.08 23.19 -3.02
CA VAL A 161 -7.55 22.39 -1.91
C VAL A 161 -6.19 22.94 -1.48
N LEU A 162 -5.98 23.06 -0.18
CA LEU A 162 -4.65 23.33 0.35
C LEU A 162 -3.82 22.04 0.33
N GLY A 163 -2.68 22.12 -0.32
CA GLY A 163 -1.70 21.04 -0.32
C GLY A 163 -1.02 20.91 1.03
N ASN A 164 -0.74 19.68 1.45
CA ASN A 164 0.02 19.42 2.65
C ASN A 164 1.48 19.08 2.29
N PRO A 165 2.43 20.02 2.41
CA PRO A 165 3.84 19.77 2.08
C PRO A 165 4.50 18.75 3.01
N ASN A 166 3.88 18.44 4.14
CA ASN A 166 4.38 17.48 5.13
C ASN A 166 3.92 16.05 4.90
N LEU A 167 3.16 15.78 3.83
CA LEU A 167 2.78 14.41 3.48
C LEU A 167 4.00 13.52 3.30
N SER A 168 3.95 12.36 3.94
CA SER A 168 5.00 11.34 3.90
C SER A 168 4.43 9.93 3.84
N TRP A 169 5.30 8.95 3.76
CA TRP A 169 4.96 7.55 3.77
C TRP A 169 4.27 7.15 5.08
N ALA A 170 3.17 6.41 4.97
CA ALA A 170 2.65 5.65 6.10
C ALA A 170 3.57 4.46 6.35
N GLN A 171 3.94 4.20 7.60
CA GLN A 171 4.98 3.26 7.96
C GLN A 171 4.45 2.21 8.93
N CYS A 172 5.02 1.01 8.88
CA CYS A 172 4.70 -0.08 9.77
C CYS A 172 5.98 -0.76 10.25
N LEU A 173 6.12 -0.90 11.56
CA LEU A 173 7.10 -1.76 12.21
C LEU A 173 6.46 -3.11 12.51
N ASN A 174 7.11 -4.17 12.04
CA ASN A 174 6.66 -5.54 12.24
C ASN A 174 7.69 -6.26 13.11
N TYR A 175 7.22 -6.88 14.17
CA TYR A 175 7.97 -7.77 15.04
C TYR A 175 7.33 -9.14 14.95
N ASN A 176 8.12 -10.18 14.79
CA ASN A 176 7.67 -11.56 14.75
C ASN A 176 8.65 -12.43 15.52
N VAL A 177 8.12 -13.35 16.31
CA VAL A 177 8.88 -14.44 16.94
C VAL A 177 8.10 -15.72 16.73
N GLY A 178 8.76 -16.76 16.24
CA GLY A 178 8.11 -18.01 15.92
C GLY A 178 8.96 -19.24 16.24
N VAL A 179 8.28 -20.36 16.29
CA VAL A 179 8.84 -21.71 16.50
C VAL A 179 8.31 -22.64 15.42
N ASP A 180 9.20 -23.31 14.72
CA ASP A 180 8.87 -24.39 13.79
C ASP A 180 9.35 -25.72 14.38
N ALA A 181 8.46 -26.67 14.59
CA ALA A 181 8.78 -27.99 15.05
C ALA A 181 8.20 -29.07 14.11
N THR A 182 9.01 -30.07 13.80
CA THR A 182 8.56 -31.26 13.09
C THR A 182 8.99 -32.47 13.87
N MET A 183 8.07 -33.38 14.14
CA MET A 183 8.25 -34.48 15.07
C MET A 183 7.79 -35.79 14.45
N TRP A 184 8.34 -36.92 14.99
CA TRP A 184 7.98 -38.28 14.64
C TRP A 184 8.05 -38.56 13.14
N ASN A 185 9.20 -38.27 12.52
CA ASN A 185 9.46 -38.47 11.09
C ASN A 185 8.46 -37.73 10.18
N GLY A 186 8.05 -36.51 10.58
CA GLY A 186 7.13 -35.71 9.81
C GLY A 186 5.65 -35.97 10.11
N LEU A 187 5.34 -36.86 11.08
CA LEU A 187 3.97 -37.15 11.45
C LEU A 187 3.23 -35.90 11.96
N LEU A 188 3.91 -35.07 12.75
CA LEU A 188 3.35 -33.84 13.28
C LEU A 188 4.29 -32.68 13.02
N GLY A 189 3.76 -31.64 12.41
CA GLY A 189 4.37 -30.31 12.27
C GLY A 189 3.59 -29.28 13.09
N VAL A 190 4.31 -28.41 13.77
CA VAL A 190 3.77 -27.30 14.55
C VAL A 190 4.52 -26.03 14.17
N GLU A 191 3.79 -25.02 13.70
CA GLU A 191 4.32 -23.67 13.53
C GLU A 191 3.54 -22.75 14.48
N PHE A 192 4.24 -22.02 15.30
CA PHE A 192 3.67 -21.05 16.22
C PHE A 192 4.37 -19.72 16.05
N ASP A 193 3.62 -18.69 15.77
CA ASP A 193 4.11 -17.33 15.58
C ASP A 193 3.37 -16.35 16.49
N VAL A 194 4.11 -15.42 17.08
CA VAL A 194 3.57 -14.27 17.79
C VAL A 194 4.05 -13.03 17.06
N PHE A 195 3.13 -12.14 16.74
CA PHE A 195 3.45 -10.93 16.01
C PHE A 195 2.93 -9.66 16.72
N TYR A 196 3.66 -8.58 16.49
CA TYR A 196 3.26 -7.23 16.83
C TYR A 196 3.54 -6.31 15.64
N LYS A 197 2.49 -5.63 15.15
CA LYS A 197 2.57 -4.66 14.05
C LYS A 197 2.17 -3.30 14.58
N TYR A 198 3.04 -2.32 14.43
CA TYR A 198 2.81 -0.93 14.80
C TYR A 198 2.82 -0.06 13.55
N GLU A 199 1.64 0.38 13.14
CA GLU A 199 1.44 1.30 12.03
C GLU A 199 1.39 2.73 12.54
N TYR A 200 2.18 3.60 11.96
CA TYR A 200 2.24 5.01 12.31
C TYR A 200 2.35 5.88 11.07
N ASP A 201 2.14 7.19 11.24
CA ASP A 201 2.05 8.13 10.13
C ASP A 201 1.01 7.73 9.07
N LYS A 202 -0.06 7.02 9.49
CA LYS A 202 -1.14 6.65 8.59
C LYS A 202 -1.87 7.88 8.11
N LEU A 203 -2.21 7.87 6.84
CA LEU A 203 -2.93 8.95 6.19
C LEU A 203 -4.40 8.95 6.61
N ALA A 204 -4.89 10.12 6.92
CA ALA A 204 -6.30 10.36 7.16
C ALA A 204 -6.74 11.70 6.57
N THR A 205 -8.00 11.78 6.18
CA THR A 205 -8.63 13.05 5.82
C THR A 205 -8.90 13.81 7.11
N VAL A 206 -8.39 15.03 7.18
CA VAL A 206 -8.54 15.90 8.36
C VAL A 206 -9.59 16.96 8.05
N THR A 207 -10.86 16.63 8.31
CA THR A 207 -11.98 17.55 8.14
C THR A 207 -12.42 18.11 9.49
N GLY A 208 -12.77 19.39 9.54
CA GLY A 208 -13.32 20.02 10.76
C GLY A 208 -12.33 20.40 11.86
N ALA A 209 -11.02 20.13 11.66
CA ALA A 209 -9.99 20.43 12.67
C ALA A 209 -9.42 21.86 12.55
N TYR A 210 -9.92 22.68 11.67
CA TYR A 210 -9.38 24.01 11.37
C TYR A 210 -10.35 25.13 11.75
N ALA A 211 -9.80 26.18 12.33
CA ALA A 211 -10.55 27.35 12.70
C ALA A 211 -11.18 28.03 11.46
N PRO A 212 -12.39 28.62 11.61
CA PRO A 212 -13.05 29.37 10.53
C PRO A 212 -12.19 30.49 9.94
N SER A 213 -11.25 31.03 10.69
CA SER A 213 -10.29 32.05 10.24
C SER A 213 -9.40 31.61 9.07
N ARG A 214 -9.31 30.32 8.78
CA ARG A 214 -8.64 29.77 7.59
C ARG A 214 -9.49 29.83 6.32
N GLY A 215 -10.65 30.45 6.35
CA GLY A 215 -11.55 30.54 5.19
C GLY A 215 -12.15 29.20 4.77
N GLY A 216 -12.28 28.23 5.67
CA GLY A 216 -12.80 26.91 5.37
C GLY A 216 -11.85 25.95 4.64
N TYR A 217 -10.61 26.37 4.38
CA TYR A 217 -9.61 25.51 3.73
C TYR A 217 -8.96 24.55 4.72
N TYR A 218 -8.83 23.30 4.34
CA TYR A 218 -8.16 22.24 5.10
C TYR A 218 -7.28 21.39 4.18
N PHE A 219 -6.32 20.69 4.77
CA PHE A 219 -5.52 19.73 4.01
C PHE A 219 -6.40 18.53 3.63
N SER A 220 -6.24 18.04 2.40
CA SER A 220 -6.97 16.85 1.95
C SER A 220 -6.56 15.59 2.73
N SER A 221 -5.31 15.50 3.12
CA SER A 221 -4.76 14.38 3.85
C SER A 221 -3.61 14.82 4.77
N ALA A 222 -3.45 14.13 5.89
CA ALA A 222 -2.32 14.31 6.81
C ALA A 222 -1.92 12.96 7.42
N ASN A 223 -0.65 12.86 7.83
CA ASN A 223 -0.12 11.69 8.52
C ASN A 223 -0.37 11.81 10.03
N VAL A 224 -1.51 11.35 10.51
CA VAL A 224 -1.97 11.59 11.90
C VAL A 224 -2.37 10.33 12.65
N ASN A 225 -2.70 9.24 11.96
CA ASN A 225 -3.23 8.04 12.61
C ASN A 225 -2.14 7.03 12.95
N LYS A 226 -2.40 6.29 14.03
CA LYS A 226 -1.59 5.16 14.50
C LYS A 226 -2.51 4.00 14.80
N THR A 227 -2.03 2.78 14.59
CA THR A 227 -2.77 1.56 14.90
C THR A 227 -1.77 0.48 15.27
N ASP A 228 -2.09 -0.32 16.26
CA ASP A 228 -1.30 -1.51 16.60
C ASP A 228 -2.16 -2.77 16.50
N TYR A 229 -1.50 -3.84 16.07
CA TYR A 229 -2.07 -5.17 15.95
C TYR A 229 -1.17 -6.15 16.68
N LYS A 230 -1.77 -6.98 17.50
CA LYS A 230 -1.10 -8.06 18.25
C LYS A 230 -1.86 -9.33 17.99
N GLY A 231 -1.14 -10.41 17.77
CA GLY A 231 -1.77 -11.69 17.55
C GLY A 231 -0.77 -12.83 17.63
N PHE A 232 -1.31 -14.01 17.49
CA PHE A 232 -0.57 -15.24 17.33
C PHE A 232 -1.23 -16.09 16.23
N ASP A 233 -0.41 -16.84 15.53
CA ASP A 233 -0.81 -17.79 14.52
C ASP A 233 -0.32 -19.17 14.92
N VAL A 234 -1.16 -20.18 14.78
CA VAL A 234 -0.82 -21.59 15.03
C VAL A 234 -1.17 -22.38 13.78
N THR A 235 -0.20 -23.10 13.26
CA THR A 235 -0.42 -24.06 12.19
C THR A 235 -0.05 -25.45 12.69
N LEU A 236 -0.99 -26.37 12.62
CA LEU A 236 -0.79 -27.79 12.90
C LEU A 236 -0.86 -28.57 11.59
N THR A 237 0.15 -29.39 11.36
CA THR A 237 0.24 -30.21 10.15
C THR A 237 0.42 -31.66 10.55
N HIS A 238 -0.39 -32.53 9.99
CA HIS A 238 -0.30 -33.98 10.21
C HIS A 238 -0.17 -34.69 8.87
N TYR A 239 0.87 -35.50 8.70
CA TYR A 239 1.06 -36.37 7.54
C TYR A 239 1.34 -37.77 7.97
N ASN A 240 0.62 -38.73 7.38
CA ASN A 240 0.86 -40.15 7.65
C ASN A 240 0.53 -40.98 6.41
N HIS A 241 0.93 -42.27 6.43
CA HIS A 241 0.63 -43.23 5.38
C HIS A 241 0.18 -44.58 5.97
N ILE A 242 -0.74 -45.19 5.30
CA ILE A 242 -1.21 -46.56 5.59
C ILE A 242 -0.97 -47.35 4.31
N ASN A 243 0.06 -48.21 4.31
CA ASN A 243 0.50 -48.93 3.11
C ASN A 243 0.78 -47.98 1.93
N LYS A 244 -0.03 -48.00 0.88
CA LYS A 244 0.09 -47.15 -0.32
C LYS A 244 -0.73 -45.87 -0.23
N PHE A 245 -1.53 -45.71 0.81
CA PHE A 245 -2.40 -44.56 0.98
C PHE A 245 -1.72 -43.50 1.85
N ASN A 246 -1.46 -42.33 1.25
CA ASN A 246 -0.91 -41.18 1.95
C ASN A 246 -2.05 -40.19 2.26
N TYR A 247 -2.08 -39.67 3.47
CA TYR A 247 -3.04 -38.64 3.87
C TYR A 247 -2.37 -37.56 4.70
N GLY A 248 -2.93 -36.37 4.65
CA GLY A 248 -2.46 -35.21 5.42
C GLY A 248 -3.61 -34.26 5.75
N ALA A 249 -3.46 -33.60 6.88
CA ALA A 249 -4.33 -32.54 7.32
C ALA A 249 -3.50 -31.34 7.77
N LYS A 250 -3.97 -30.14 7.47
CA LYS A 250 -3.40 -28.89 7.92
C LYS A 250 -4.52 -28.02 8.49
N LEU A 251 -4.30 -27.51 9.69
CA LEU A 251 -5.18 -26.60 10.44
C LEU A 251 -4.50 -25.28 10.60
#